data_11d62b828ab147184c68112fb5c38615
#
_entry.id   11d62b828ab147184c68112fb5c38615
#
_cell.length_a   1.000
_cell.length_b   1.000
_cell.length_c   1.000
_cell.angle_alpha   90.00
_cell.angle_beta   90.00
_cell.angle_gamma   90.00
#
_symmetry.space_group_name_H-M   'P 1'
#
loop_
_entity.id
_entity.type
_entity.pdbx_description
1 polymer ?
#
loop_
_entity_poly.entity_id
_entity_poly.type
_entity_poly.pdbx_seq_one_letter_code
_entity_poly.pdbx_strand_id
1 'polypeptide(L)'
;VCIEKNFAALKVIKENIAITKEPEKFEVRKMDANRALEQFYEEKLQFDLVLLDPPYAKQEIVSQLEKMLERQLLTNEAVIVCETDKTVKLPETIGTLEKTRETVYGITQVTIYRQEA
;
A
#
# COMPACT_ATOMS: atom_id res chain seq x y z
N VAL A 1 0.92 4.53 8.87
CA VAL A 1 -0.52 4.82 8.72
C VAL A 1 -1.23 3.63 8.12
N CYS A 2 -2.27 3.15 8.76
CA CYS A 2 -3.10 2.04 8.28
C CYS A 2 -4.43 2.58 7.79
N ILE A 3 -4.83 2.22 6.57
CA ILE A 3 -6.08 2.67 5.97
C ILE A 3 -7.01 1.46 5.78
N GLU A 4 -8.19 1.53 6.33
CA GLU A 4 -9.19 0.48 6.23
C GLU A 4 -10.60 1.07 6.35
N LYS A 5 -11.52 0.64 5.51
CA LYS A 5 -12.90 1.11 5.56
C LYS A 5 -13.85 0.12 6.24
N ASN A 6 -13.46 -1.14 6.37
CA ASN A 6 -14.28 -2.17 7.01
C ASN A 6 -14.18 -2.08 8.53
N PHE A 7 -15.33 -1.93 9.20
CA PHE A 7 -15.37 -1.75 10.64
C PHE A 7 -14.82 -2.95 11.43
N ALA A 8 -15.14 -4.16 11.01
CA ALA A 8 -14.64 -5.37 11.69
C ALA A 8 -13.13 -5.51 11.55
N ALA A 9 -12.59 -5.23 10.36
CA ALA A 9 -11.14 -5.27 10.13
C ALA A 9 -10.43 -4.20 10.94
N LEU A 10 -10.99 -3.00 11.04
CA LEU A 10 -10.44 -1.91 11.87
C LEU A 10 -10.31 -2.32 13.31
N LYS A 11 -11.32 -3.02 13.85
CA LYS A 11 -11.30 -3.48 15.23
C LYS A 11 -10.11 -4.40 15.49
N VAL A 12 -9.87 -5.35 14.58
CA VAL A 12 -8.74 -6.28 14.67
C VAL A 12 -7.41 -5.54 14.59
N ILE A 13 -7.30 -4.59 13.66
CA ILE A 13 -6.09 -3.78 13.51
C ILE A 13 -5.77 -3.03 14.80
N LYS A 14 -6.77 -2.38 15.38
CA LYS A 14 -6.60 -1.63 16.64
C LYS A 14 -6.20 -2.54 17.80
N GLU A 15 -6.78 -3.73 17.87
CA GLU A 15 -6.42 -4.71 18.89
C GLU A 15 -4.98 -5.16 18.76
N ASN A 16 -4.53 -5.43 17.51
CA ASN A 16 -3.16 -5.83 17.23
C ASN A 16 -2.15 -4.73 17.55
N ILE A 17 -2.48 -3.48 17.23
CA ILE A 17 -1.64 -2.33 17.55
C ILE A 17 -1.49 -2.18 19.07
N ALA A 18 -2.57 -2.37 19.82
CA ALA A 18 -2.55 -2.23 21.27
C ALA A 18 -1.61 -3.25 21.94
N ILE A 19 -1.35 -4.39 21.31
CA ILE A 19 -0.44 -5.41 21.83
C ILE A 19 1.03 -5.06 21.60
N THR A 20 1.32 -4.15 20.66
CA THR A 20 2.69 -3.78 20.35
C THR A 20 3.31 -2.99 21.49
N LYS A 21 4.66 -2.91 21.51
CA LYS A 21 5.36 -2.14 22.52
C LYS A 21 5.31 -0.64 22.26
N GLU A 22 4.92 -0.24 21.07
CA GLU A 22 4.93 1.16 20.65
C GLU A 22 3.64 1.53 19.91
N PRO A 23 2.47 1.41 20.55
CA PRO A 23 1.20 1.68 19.87
C PRO A 23 1.08 3.13 19.37
N GLU A 24 1.79 4.07 19.97
CA GLU A 24 1.79 5.48 19.57
C GLU A 24 2.44 5.72 18.21
N LYS A 25 3.19 4.76 17.67
CA LYS A 25 3.79 4.87 16.34
C LYS A 25 2.84 4.47 15.22
N PHE A 26 1.66 3.98 15.57
CA PHE A 26 0.66 3.55 14.60
C PHE A 26 -0.49 4.55 14.52
N GLU A 27 -0.90 4.86 13.31
CA GLU A 27 -2.07 5.69 13.05
C GLU A 27 -3.02 4.90 12.16
N VAL A 28 -4.30 4.84 12.53
CA VAL A 28 -5.32 4.11 11.77
C VAL A 28 -6.40 5.10 11.35
N ARG A 29 -6.74 5.08 10.05
CA ARG A 29 -7.78 5.95 9.49
C ARG A 29 -8.86 5.07 8.86
N LYS A 30 -10.12 5.30 9.24
CA LYS A 30 -11.27 4.63 8.63
C LYS A 30 -11.68 5.40 7.40
N MET A 31 -11.21 4.97 6.23
CA MET A 31 -11.54 5.64 4.98
C MET A 31 -11.20 4.77 3.78
N ASP A 32 -11.73 5.13 2.62
CA ASP A 32 -11.37 4.53 1.35
C ASP A 32 -9.92 4.91 0.99
N ALA A 33 -9.18 3.96 0.39
CA ALA A 33 -7.79 4.16 0.04
C ALA A 33 -7.58 5.33 -0.93
N ASN A 34 -8.42 5.47 -1.95
CA ASN A 34 -8.29 6.55 -2.91
C ASN A 34 -8.48 7.93 -2.27
N ARG A 35 -9.39 8.02 -1.31
CA ARG A 35 -9.62 9.24 -0.56
C ARG A 35 -8.43 9.54 0.36
N ALA A 36 -7.84 8.49 0.94
CA ALA A 36 -6.67 8.62 1.79
C ALA A 36 -5.48 9.23 1.04
N LEU A 37 -5.27 8.82 -0.22
CA LEU A 37 -4.18 9.36 -1.04
C LEU A 37 -4.31 10.87 -1.22
N GLU A 38 -5.53 11.37 -1.46
CA GLU A 38 -5.76 12.81 -1.56
C GLU A 38 -5.48 13.52 -0.24
N GLN A 39 -5.88 12.93 0.88
CA GLN A 39 -5.64 13.49 2.19
C GLN A 39 -4.15 13.54 2.51
N PHE A 40 -3.39 12.50 2.17
CA PHE A 40 -1.95 12.48 2.34
C PHE A 40 -1.26 13.59 1.54
N TYR A 41 -1.75 13.84 0.34
CA TYR A 41 -1.24 14.94 -0.49
C TYR A 41 -1.45 16.29 0.20
N GLU A 42 -2.64 16.52 0.73
CA GLU A 42 -2.96 17.76 1.45
C GLU A 42 -2.10 17.94 2.69
N GLU A 43 -1.78 16.84 3.38
CA GLU A 43 -0.95 16.84 4.59
C GLU A 43 0.56 16.84 4.26
N LYS A 44 0.93 16.76 2.98
CA LYS A 44 2.33 16.73 2.51
C LYS A 44 3.12 15.56 3.09
N LEU A 45 2.47 14.41 3.21
CA LEU A 45 3.13 13.19 3.70
C LEU A 45 3.89 12.48 2.58
N GLN A 46 4.97 11.80 2.95
CA GLN A 46 5.71 10.91 2.05
C GLN A 46 6.00 9.60 2.77
N PHE A 47 6.08 8.51 2.00
CA PHE A 47 6.25 7.17 2.55
C PHE A 47 7.47 6.48 1.94
N ASP A 48 8.22 5.77 2.79
CA ASP A 48 9.37 4.95 2.40
C ASP A 48 8.95 3.50 2.10
N LEU A 49 7.87 3.05 2.72
CA LEU A 49 7.36 1.69 2.57
C LEU A 49 5.85 1.73 2.45
N VAL A 50 5.35 1.09 1.41
CA VAL A 50 3.91 0.99 1.16
C VAL A 50 3.54 -0.48 1.01
N LEU A 51 2.53 -0.92 1.75
CA LEU A 51 1.98 -2.26 1.67
C LEU A 51 0.56 -2.17 1.10
N LEU A 52 0.32 -2.87 -0.01
CA LEU A 52 -0.97 -2.90 -0.68
C LEU A 52 -1.52 -4.32 -0.68
N ASP A 53 -2.65 -4.52 -0.01
CA ASP A 53 -3.33 -5.82 0.10
C ASP A 53 -4.83 -5.63 -0.18
N PRO A 54 -5.20 -5.26 -1.42
CA PRO A 54 -6.60 -5.02 -1.77
C PRO A 54 -7.37 -6.33 -1.91
N PRO A 55 -8.72 -6.28 -1.82
CA PRO A 55 -9.56 -7.43 -2.13
C PRO A 55 -9.26 -7.93 -3.55
N TYR A 56 -9.13 -9.24 -3.74
CA TYR A 56 -8.72 -9.83 -5.02
C TYR A 56 -9.57 -9.39 -6.20
N ALA A 57 -10.88 -9.28 -6.02
CA ALA A 57 -11.81 -8.96 -7.11
C ALA A 57 -11.84 -7.47 -7.49
N LYS A 58 -11.25 -6.59 -6.68
CA LYS A 58 -11.36 -5.13 -6.86
C LYS A 58 -10.04 -4.40 -6.71
N GLN A 59 -8.92 -5.03 -7.08
CA GLN A 59 -7.65 -4.37 -6.93
C GLN A 59 -7.47 -3.23 -7.95
N GLU A 60 -6.91 -2.14 -7.52
CA GLU A 60 -6.63 -0.95 -8.31
C GLU A 60 -5.17 -0.51 -8.15
N ILE A 61 -4.28 -1.49 -8.03
CA ILE A 61 -2.88 -1.24 -7.65
C ILE A 61 -2.18 -0.30 -8.62
N VAL A 62 -2.27 -0.55 -9.93
CA VAL A 62 -1.60 0.30 -10.92
C VAL A 62 -2.08 1.73 -10.83
N SER A 63 -3.39 1.93 -10.78
CA SER A 63 -4.00 3.25 -10.67
C SER A 63 -3.56 3.96 -9.38
N GLN A 64 -3.56 3.25 -8.26
CA GLN A 64 -3.15 3.81 -6.98
C GLN A 64 -1.67 4.19 -6.96
N LEU A 65 -0.79 3.36 -7.54
CA LEU A 65 0.63 3.66 -7.61
C LEU A 65 0.92 4.84 -8.54
N GLU A 66 0.22 4.93 -9.66
CA GLU A 66 0.34 6.09 -10.55
C GLU A 66 -0.06 7.37 -9.82
N LYS A 67 -1.12 7.30 -9.02
CA LYS A 67 -1.58 8.45 -8.23
C LYS A 67 -0.59 8.83 -7.14
N MET A 68 0.02 7.84 -6.47
CA MET A 68 1.05 8.10 -5.47
C MET A 68 2.26 8.81 -6.09
N LEU A 69 2.67 8.43 -7.31
CA LEU A 69 3.75 9.08 -8.00
C LEU A 69 3.37 10.51 -8.40
N GLU A 70 2.18 10.69 -8.97
CA GLU A 70 1.68 12.00 -9.38
C GLU A 70 1.60 12.97 -8.21
N ARG A 71 1.16 12.50 -7.05
CA ARG A 71 1.02 13.30 -5.83
C ARG A 71 2.28 13.39 -5.00
N GLN A 72 3.38 12.80 -5.45
CA GLN A 72 4.67 12.82 -4.76
C GLN A 72 4.59 12.26 -3.33
N LEU A 73 3.90 11.16 -3.17
CA LEU A 73 3.71 10.51 -1.87
C LEU A 73 4.83 9.52 -1.52
N LEU A 74 5.77 9.29 -2.43
CA LEU A 74 6.84 8.32 -2.25
C LEU A 74 8.20 9.01 -2.16
N THR A 75 9.03 8.55 -1.23
CA THR A 75 10.41 9.03 -1.13
C THR A 75 11.27 8.43 -2.26
N ASN A 76 12.49 8.93 -2.43
CA ASN A 76 13.40 8.45 -3.47
C ASN A 76 13.83 6.99 -3.31
N GLU A 77 13.69 6.44 -2.10
CA GLU A 77 14.08 5.06 -1.80
C GLU A 77 12.87 4.20 -1.44
N ALA A 78 11.67 4.62 -1.84
CA ALA A 78 10.45 3.93 -1.47
C ALA A 78 10.40 2.49 -2.01
N VAL A 79 9.86 1.60 -1.21
CA VAL A 79 9.61 0.20 -1.56
C VAL A 79 8.11 -0.05 -1.42
N ILE A 80 7.52 -0.65 -2.45
CA ILE A 80 6.10 -0.99 -2.45
C ILE A 80 5.95 -2.49 -2.53
N VAL A 81 5.19 -3.06 -1.60
CA VAL A 81 4.89 -4.50 -1.55
C VAL A 81 3.41 -4.68 -1.86
N CYS A 82 3.12 -5.41 -2.92
CA CYS A 82 1.75 -5.67 -3.38
C CYS A 82 1.42 -7.14 -3.22
N GLU A 83 0.32 -7.43 -2.54
CA GLU A 83 -0.19 -8.79 -2.41
C GLU A 83 -1.45 -8.92 -3.26
N THR A 84 -1.46 -9.90 -4.19
CA THR A 84 -2.58 -10.12 -5.11
C THR A 84 -2.84 -11.60 -5.29
N ASP A 85 -3.93 -11.94 -5.99
CA ASP A 85 -4.12 -13.29 -6.52
C ASP A 85 -3.04 -13.58 -7.56
N LYS A 86 -2.59 -14.81 -7.65
CA LYS A 86 -1.52 -15.21 -8.58
C LYS A 86 -1.85 -14.98 -10.05
N THR A 87 -3.13 -14.81 -10.39
CA THR A 87 -3.57 -14.57 -11.77
C THR A 87 -3.42 -13.11 -12.19
N VAL A 88 -3.18 -12.21 -11.24
CA VAL A 88 -3.00 -10.79 -11.53
C VAL A 88 -1.60 -10.56 -12.11
N LYS A 89 -1.55 -9.90 -13.26
CA LYS A 89 -0.28 -9.54 -13.90
C LYS A 89 -0.06 -8.04 -13.77
N LEU A 90 0.92 -7.67 -12.95
CA LEU A 90 1.31 -6.29 -12.77
C LEU A 90 2.44 -5.95 -13.73
N PRO A 91 2.50 -4.73 -14.27
CA PRO A 91 3.53 -4.36 -15.24
C PRO A 91 4.93 -4.33 -14.62
N GLU A 92 5.95 -4.45 -15.46
CA GLU A 92 7.35 -4.38 -15.04
C GLU A 92 7.72 -3.01 -14.48
N THR A 93 7.12 -1.96 -15.03
CA THR A 93 7.36 -0.58 -14.59
C THR A 93 6.04 0.16 -14.44
N ILE A 94 6.00 1.08 -13.47
CA ILE A 94 4.89 2.00 -13.28
C ILE A 94 5.53 3.37 -13.04
N GLY A 95 5.58 4.21 -14.09
CA GLY A 95 6.31 5.47 -14.01
C GLY A 95 7.77 5.23 -13.66
N THR A 96 8.23 5.77 -12.54
CA THR A 96 9.59 5.58 -12.04
C THR A 96 9.74 4.37 -11.12
N LEU A 97 8.67 3.61 -10.89
CA LEU A 97 8.72 2.39 -10.09
C LEU A 97 9.11 1.21 -10.98
N GLU A 98 10.05 0.40 -10.51
CA GLU A 98 10.52 -0.79 -11.21
C GLU A 98 10.23 -2.03 -10.37
N LYS A 99 9.67 -3.07 -11.02
CA LYS A 99 9.42 -4.35 -10.36
C LYS A 99 10.77 -5.04 -10.12
N THR A 100 11.09 -5.30 -8.86
CA THR A 100 12.34 -5.94 -8.49
C THR A 100 12.17 -7.41 -8.11
N ARG A 101 10.95 -7.83 -7.75
CA ARG A 101 10.68 -9.20 -7.36
C ARG A 101 9.21 -9.55 -7.54
N GLU A 102 8.95 -10.80 -7.91
CA GLU A 102 7.62 -11.35 -8.00
C GLU A 102 7.69 -12.82 -7.56
N THR A 103 6.94 -13.17 -6.52
CA THR A 103 6.98 -14.50 -5.93
C THR A 103 5.57 -15.01 -5.70
N VAL A 104 5.32 -16.29 -6.05
CA VAL A 104 4.01 -16.90 -5.87
C VAL A 104 4.05 -17.87 -4.68
N TYR A 105 3.08 -17.75 -3.80
CA TYR A 105 2.89 -18.60 -2.64
C TYR A 105 1.46 -19.15 -2.67
N GLY A 106 1.27 -20.40 -3.12
CA GLY A 106 -0.06 -20.96 -3.26
C GLY A 106 -0.88 -20.18 -4.28
N ILE A 107 -1.98 -19.55 -3.83
CA ILE A 107 -2.84 -18.71 -4.68
C ILE A 107 -2.48 -17.23 -4.58
N THR A 108 -1.53 -16.89 -3.74
CA THR A 108 -1.13 -15.51 -3.46
C THR A 108 0.17 -15.17 -4.19
N GLN A 109 0.23 -13.97 -4.73
CA GLN A 109 1.43 -13.43 -5.37
C GLN A 109 1.88 -12.18 -4.66
N VAL A 110 3.17 -12.09 -4.36
CA VAL A 110 3.78 -10.90 -3.77
C VAL A 110 4.68 -10.24 -4.82
N THR A 111 4.40 -8.99 -5.12
CA THR A 111 5.16 -8.19 -6.10
C THR A 111 5.80 -7.01 -5.38
N ILE A 112 7.08 -6.78 -5.62
CA ILE A 112 7.82 -5.68 -5.00
C ILE A 112 8.29 -4.72 -6.08
N TYR A 113 7.95 -3.44 -5.89
CA TYR A 113 8.45 -2.33 -6.70
C TYR A 113 9.39 -1.46 -5.89
N ARG A 114 10.38 -0.88 -6.55
CA ARG A 114 11.28 0.10 -5.94
C ARG A 114 11.27 1.37 -6.75
N GLN A 115 11.39 2.50 -6.05
CA GLN A 115 11.51 3.80 -6.68
C GLN A 115 12.92 3.96 -7.22
N GLU A 116 13.01 4.29 -8.51
CA GLU A 116 14.29 4.63 -9.14
C GLU A 116 14.54 6.13 -8.93
N ALA A 117 15.67 6.43 -8.31
CA ALA A 117 16.06 7.80 -8.02
C ALA A 117 16.63 8.51 -9.24
#